data_fb47ce40d0a7c4d35bd7deeb1a468c4f
#
_entry.id   fb47ce40d0a7c4d35bd7deeb1a468c4f
#
_cell.length_a   1.000
_cell.length_b   1.000
_cell.length_c   1.000
_cell.angle_alpha   90.00
_cell.angle_beta   90.00
_cell.angle_gamma   90.00
#
_symmetry.space_group_name_H-M   'P 1'
#
loop_
_entity.id
_entity.type
_entity.pdbx_description
1 polymer ?
#
loop_
_entity_poly.entity_id
_entity_poly.type
_entity_poly.pdbx_seq_one_letter_code
_entity_poly.pdbx_strand_id
1 'polypeptide(L)'
;MSQPKNIIDTFNKKLYNTKAIIFLLEVQMRKVELTVKENLKYLTIKKLIETNGNKKRASIKLGCTVRHIDRMIAGYKEKGKAYFIHGNRGRTPAHALSEEQKTEIEQLYLSKYYDCNYTVFTEFLAERENIFLSIDEVRVILRDKYILSPRSHKSTRKRLRKQLLLEQKRAKSKSEKEKIQANIVAVEDAHPRQPRCQYFGEEIQMDACIHLWFGNTKTVLHAAIDDSTGNLVGLYFDKQETLNGYYNVTKQILMKYGIPYKFKTDKRTVFEYKKKGSSLLEEDTFTQFAYACHQLGIQLETSSVPEFKPRIERAFQTLQQRLPQELRLANITTIEEANQFLSQYIKKFNKQFALCINHNKSVFEKQLDEKKINLILAVLAKRTIDRGHSIKFNNKYYRLVNRVNTPIYFNHGTKCIVIKSFDNKLYATVNDNIFALDEIPEKQALSENFDEIPEVKQKRVYIPPMSHPWKQSLFDGFIQLQEHRLEKVS
;
A
#
# COMPACT_ATOMS: atom_id res chain seq x y z
N MET A 1 -43.84 -12.20 -6.16
CA MET A 1 -42.61 -12.36 -6.98
C MET A 1 -41.45 -12.65 -6.06
N SER A 2 -41.14 -13.92 -5.88
CA SER A 2 -40.08 -14.43 -4.98
C SER A 2 -38.75 -14.49 -5.74
N GLN A 3 -37.72 -13.91 -5.13
CA GLN A 3 -36.37 -13.76 -5.71
C GLN A 3 -35.59 -15.09 -5.73
N PRO A 4 -34.67 -15.28 -6.72
CA PRO A 4 -33.93 -16.53 -6.89
C PRO A 4 -32.56 -16.50 -6.15
N LYS A 5 -32.58 -16.30 -4.81
CA LYS A 5 -31.34 -16.35 -4.00
C LYS A 5 -30.91 -17.75 -3.55
N ASN A 6 -31.77 -18.76 -3.66
CA ASN A 6 -31.48 -20.10 -3.13
C ASN A 6 -30.77 -21.07 -4.08
N ILE A 7 -30.59 -20.73 -5.36
CA ILE A 7 -29.97 -21.64 -6.34
C ILE A 7 -28.44 -21.52 -6.34
N ILE A 8 -27.91 -20.32 -6.13
CA ILE A 8 -26.46 -20.07 -6.13
C ILE A 8 -25.79 -20.64 -4.87
N ASP A 9 -26.46 -20.55 -3.71
CA ASP A 9 -25.94 -21.11 -2.45
C ASP A 9 -25.94 -22.63 -2.42
N THR A 10 -26.91 -23.30 -3.06
CA THR A 10 -26.93 -24.75 -3.20
C THR A 10 -25.90 -25.25 -4.23
N PHE A 11 -25.60 -24.47 -5.27
CA PHE A 11 -24.57 -24.81 -6.24
C PHE A 11 -23.17 -24.68 -5.62
N ASN A 12 -22.91 -23.62 -4.87
CA ASN A 12 -21.65 -23.43 -4.16
C ASN A 12 -21.41 -24.50 -3.09
N LYS A 13 -22.42 -24.85 -2.29
CA LYS A 13 -22.31 -25.94 -1.31
C LYS A 13 -22.03 -27.32 -1.96
N LYS A 14 -22.63 -27.60 -3.11
CA LYS A 14 -22.33 -28.84 -3.88
C LYS A 14 -20.91 -28.82 -4.45
N LEU A 15 -20.42 -27.67 -4.91
CA LEU A 15 -19.05 -27.54 -5.45
C LEU A 15 -17.99 -27.70 -4.34
N TYR A 16 -18.24 -27.16 -3.14
CA TYR A 16 -17.36 -27.34 -1.97
C TYR A 16 -17.33 -28.81 -1.51
N ASN A 17 -18.47 -29.48 -1.46
CA ASN A 17 -18.54 -30.91 -1.10
C ASN A 17 -17.85 -31.81 -2.15
N THR A 18 -17.98 -31.51 -3.44
CA THR A 18 -17.29 -32.29 -4.49
C THR A 18 -15.78 -32.09 -4.44
N LYS A 19 -15.30 -30.86 -4.18
CA LYS A 19 -13.86 -30.60 -3.99
C LYS A 19 -13.30 -31.28 -2.73
N ALA A 20 -14.05 -31.31 -1.65
CA ALA A 20 -13.67 -32.02 -0.43
C ALA A 20 -13.66 -33.53 -0.63
N ILE A 21 -14.61 -34.11 -1.37
CA ILE A 21 -14.66 -35.52 -1.71
C ILE A 21 -13.51 -35.91 -2.67
N ILE A 22 -13.20 -35.08 -3.67
CA ILE A 22 -12.06 -35.30 -4.58
C ILE A 22 -10.75 -35.23 -3.79
N PHE A 23 -10.61 -34.29 -2.86
CA PHE A 23 -9.43 -34.18 -1.99
C PHE A 23 -9.28 -35.41 -1.06
N LEU A 24 -10.38 -35.93 -0.51
CA LEU A 24 -10.38 -37.15 0.30
C LEU A 24 -10.03 -38.39 -0.53
N LEU A 25 -10.53 -38.49 -1.76
CA LEU A 25 -10.18 -39.58 -2.70
C LEU A 25 -8.72 -39.49 -3.17
N GLU A 26 -8.18 -38.32 -3.40
CA GLU A 26 -6.76 -38.12 -3.72
C GLU A 26 -5.83 -38.48 -2.53
N VAL A 27 -6.29 -38.27 -1.30
CA VAL A 27 -5.56 -38.65 -0.08
C VAL A 27 -5.54 -40.18 0.09
N GLN A 28 -6.62 -40.88 -0.26
CA GLN A 28 -6.67 -42.35 -0.19
C GLN A 28 -5.85 -43.06 -1.28
N MET A 29 -5.60 -42.42 -2.42
CA MET A 29 -4.78 -43.00 -3.52
C MET A 29 -3.29 -42.67 -3.41
N ARG A 30 -2.79 -42.09 -2.33
CA ARG A 30 -1.36 -41.86 -2.13
C ARG A 30 -0.62 -43.15 -2.00
N LYS A 31 0.17 -43.52 -3.01
CA LYS A 31 1.20 -44.57 -2.90
C LYS A 31 2.01 -44.33 -1.63
N VAL A 32 2.20 -45.35 -0.81
CA VAL A 32 2.99 -45.29 0.42
C VAL A 32 4.36 -44.69 0.13
N GLU A 33 4.55 -43.42 0.48
CA GLU A 33 5.82 -42.70 0.36
C GLU A 33 6.60 -42.86 1.67
N LEU A 34 7.79 -43.37 1.56
CA LEU A 34 8.71 -43.56 2.69
C LEU A 34 9.74 -42.43 2.71
N THR A 35 10.11 -41.98 3.88
CA THR A 35 11.27 -41.09 4.06
C THR A 35 12.55 -41.85 3.67
N VAL A 36 13.65 -41.13 3.46
CA VAL A 36 14.93 -41.72 3.09
C VAL A 36 15.36 -42.84 4.08
N LYS A 37 15.18 -42.58 5.38
CA LYS A 37 15.51 -43.55 6.44
C LYS A 37 14.55 -44.76 6.44
N GLU A 38 13.27 -44.53 6.26
CA GLU A 38 12.25 -45.61 6.17
C GLU A 38 12.46 -46.45 4.91
N ASN A 39 12.76 -45.80 3.78
CA ASN A 39 13.02 -46.45 2.53
C ASN A 39 14.31 -47.33 2.60
N LEU A 40 15.35 -46.84 3.28
CA LEU A 40 16.55 -47.62 3.53
C LEU A 40 16.25 -48.93 4.32
N LYS A 41 15.42 -48.81 5.37
CA LYS A 41 14.95 -49.98 6.13
C LYS A 41 14.16 -50.94 5.24
N TYR A 42 13.18 -50.42 4.51
CA TYR A 42 12.36 -51.21 3.58
C TYR A 42 13.21 -51.96 2.54
N LEU A 43 14.07 -51.25 1.83
CA LEU A 43 14.92 -51.86 0.79
C LEU A 43 15.89 -52.92 1.35
N THR A 44 16.45 -52.66 2.56
CA THR A 44 17.35 -53.62 3.21
C THR A 44 16.62 -54.87 3.63
N ILE A 45 15.42 -54.77 4.22
CA ILE A 45 14.61 -55.91 4.63
C ILE A 45 14.05 -56.66 3.41
N LYS A 46 13.57 -55.96 2.40
CA LYS A 46 13.11 -56.54 1.15
C LYS A 46 14.21 -57.41 0.51
N LYS A 47 15.41 -56.85 0.35
CA LYS A 47 16.55 -57.56 -0.20
C LYS A 47 16.96 -58.79 0.67
N LEU A 48 16.93 -58.63 2.01
CA LEU A 48 17.23 -59.70 2.94
C LEU A 48 16.31 -60.90 2.78
N ILE A 49 15.04 -60.69 2.52
CA ILE A 49 14.03 -61.72 2.32
C ILE A 49 14.21 -62.39 0.93
N GLU A 50 14.36 -61.57 -0.12
CA GLU A 50 14.49 -62.01 -1.51
C GLU A 50 15.76 -62.86 -1.73
N THR A 51 16.87 -62.54 -1.07
CA THR A 51 18.16 -63.19 -1.23
C THR A 51 18.46 -64.22 -0.13
N ASN A 52 17.54 -64.47 0.82
CA ASN A 52 17.73 -65.22 2.04
C ASN A 52 19.06 -64.91 2.75
N GLY A 53 19.33 -63.59 2.85
CA GLY A 53 20.59 -63.00 3.25
C GLY A 53 20.89 -63.09 4.76
N ASN A 54 22.09 -62.64 5.16
CA ASN A 54 22.53 -62.68 6.56
C ASN A 54 21.93 -61.58 7.40
N LYS A 55 21.12 -61.88 8.43
CA LYS A 55 20.46 -60.97 9.35
C LYS A 55 21.44 -60.12 10.17
N LYS A 56 22.61 -60.67 10.59
CA LYS A 56 23.66 -59.92 11.28
C LYS A 56 24.22 -58.80 10.41
N ARG A 57 24.39 -59.04 9.11
CA ARG A 57 24.86 -58.05 8.16
C ARG A 57 23.83 -56.91 7.96
N ALA A 58 22.55 -57.26 7.95
CA ALA A 58 21.47 -56.26 7.89
C ALA A 58 21.36 -55.43 9.17
N SER A 59 21.58 -56.06 10.36
CA SER A 59 21.56 -55.34 11.65
C SER A 59 22.68 -54.32 11.75
N ILE A 60 23.88 -54.63 11.29
CA ILE A 60 25.02 -53.70 11.22
C ILE A 60 24.68 -52.53 10.27
N LYS A 61 24.14 -52.81 9.08
CA LYS A 61 23.80 -51.82 8.07
C LYS A 61 22.73 -50.81 8.56
N LEU A 62 21.77 -51.33 9.34
CA LEU A 62 20.67 -50.50 9.86
C LEU A 62 20.91 -49.94 11.27
N GLY A 63 22.02 -50.27 11.91
CA GLY A 63 22.36 -49.87 13.27
C GLY A 63 21.36 -50.37 14.31
N CYS A 64 20.86 -51.61 14.18
CA CYS A 64 19.84 -52.15 15.07
C CYS A 64 20.13 -53.62 15.45
N THR A 65 19.44 -54.14 16.46
CA THR A 65 19.63 -55.54 16.90
C THR A 65 19.02 -56.57 15.92
N VAL A 66 19.55 -57.78 15.87
CA VAL A 66 19.00 -58.86 15.06
C VAL A 66 17.52 -59.14 15.38
N ARG A 67 17.14 -59.08 16.66
CA ARG A 67 15.73 -59.20 17.10
C ARG A 67 14.82 -58.11 16.49
N HIS A 68 15.36 -56.90 16.24
CA HIS A 68 14.61 -55.83 15.55
C HIS A 68 14.49 -56.15 14.05
N ILE A 69 15.52 -56.76 13.43
CA ILE A 69 15.43 -57.24 12.05
C ILE A 69 14.32 -58.28 11.91
N ASP A 70 14.24 -59.26 12.84
CA ASP A 70 13.18 -60.27 12.81
C ASP A 70 11.79 -59.68 12.95
N ARG A 71 11.60 -58.65 13.81
CA ARG A 71 10.35 -57.92 13.87
C ARG A 71 10.02 -57.17 12.56
N MET A 72 11.02 -56.56 11.93
CA MET A 72 10.81 -55.89 10.64
C MET A 72 10.48 -56.90 9.52
N ILE A 73 11.06 -58.07 9.54
CA ILE A 73 10.73 -59.18 8.59
C ILE A 73 9.28 -59.61 8.80
N ALA A 74 8.87 -59.88 10.04
CA ALA A 74 7.49 -60.25 10.38
C ALA A 74 6.48 -59.16 9.97
N GLY A 75 6.74 -57.92 10.33
CA GLY A 75 5.88 -56.78 9.95
C GLY A 75 5.84 -56.52 8.45
N TYR A 76 6.94 -56.75 7.73
CA TYR A 76 6.94 -56.65 6.26
C TYR A 76 6.10 -57.74 5.61
N LYS A 77 6.14 -58.98 6.15
CA LYS A 77 5.28 -60.06 5.67
C LYS A 77 3.81 -59.80 5.91
N GLU A 78 3.45 -59.12 7.00
CA GLU A 78 2.06 -58.79 7.38
C GLU A 78 1.53 -57.55 6.64
N LYS A 79 2.26 -56.45 6.67
CA LYS A 79 1.79 -55.10 6.25
C LYS A 79 2.54 -54.56 5.03
N GLY A 80 3.45 -55.31 4.46
CA GLY A 80 4.22 -54.88 3.30
C GLY A 80 5.02 -53.59 3.55
N LYS A 81 5.10 -52.76 2.53
CA LYS A 81 5.81 -51.46 2.57
C LYS A 81 5.30 -50.50 3.65
N ALA A 82 4.01 -50.56 3.99
CA ALA A 82 3.38 -49.69 4.98
C ALA A 82 3.92 -49.89 6.41
N TYR A 83 4.44 -51.05 6.75
CA TYR A 83 5.06 -51.32 8.05
C TYR A 83 6.22 -50.36 8.39
N PHE A 84 6.93 -49.89 7.40
CA PHE A 84 8.10 -49.01 7.60
C PHE A 84 7.77 -47.57 7.85
N ILE A 85 6.50 -47.18 7.72
CA ILE A 85 6.05 -45.85 8.12
C ILE A 85 6.22 -45.72 9.65
N HIS A 86 6.92 -44.67 10.09
CA HIS A 86 7.12 -44.46 11.51
C HIS A 86 5.77 -44.26 12.22
N GLY A 87 5.50 -44.99 13.30
CA GLY A 87 4.21 -44.93 14.00
C GLY A 87 3.76 -43.58 14.51
N ASN A 88 4.69 -42.64 14.71
CA ASN A 88 4.38 -41.26 15.06
C ASN A 88 4.24 -40.34 13.83
N ARG A 89 4.32 -40.86 12.63
CA ARG A 89 4.16 -40.10 11.41
C ARG A 89 2.69 -39.70 11.25
N GLY A 90 2.43 -38.41 11.25
CA GLY A 90 1.06 -37.85 11.20
C GLY A 90 0.34 -37.84 12.55
N ARG A 91 0.99 -38.22 13.65
CA ARG A 91 0.40 -38.03 14.99
C ARG A 91 0.44 -36.57 15.36
N THR A 92 -0.73 -36.01 15.53
CA THR A 92 -0.87 -34.62 16.05
C THR A 92 -0.64 -34.65 17.55
N PRO A 93 0.26 -33.83 18.13
CA PRO A 93 0.40 -33.67 19.56
C PRO A 93 -0.93 -33.26 20.22
N ALA A 94 -1.18 -33.68 21.47
CA ALA A 94 -2.43 -33.35 22.17
C ALA A 94 -2.67 -31.83 22.33
N HIS A 95 -1.60 -31.03 22.28
CA HIS A 95 -1.63 -29.56 22.38
C HIS A 95 -1.56 -28.87 21.02
N ALA A 96 -1.63 -29.59 19.91
CA ALA A 96 -1.59 -28.97 18.59
C ALA A 96 -2.93 -28.27 18.31
N LEU A 97 -2.83 -27.04 17.81
CA LEU A 97 -3.99 -26.29 17.35
C LEU A 97 -4.75 -27.04 16.26
N SER A 98 -6.07 -26.99 16.32
CA SER A 98 -6.91 -27.55 15.26
C SER A 98 -6.71 -26.74 13.95
N GLU A 99 -7.03 -27.35 12.82
CA GLU A 99 -6.96 -26.65 11.52
C GLU A 99 -7.96 -25.48 11.46
N GLU A 100 -9.08 -25.57 12.17
CA GLU A 100 -10.07 -24.49 12.31
C GLU A 100 -9.47 -23.28 13.02
N GLN A 101 -8.79 -23.50 14.16
CA GLN A 101 -8.09 -22.45 14.89
C GLN A 101 -6.96 -21.79 14.06
N LYS A 102 -6.20 -22.58 13.30
CA LYS A 102 -5.17 -22.05 12.40
C LYS A 102 -5.77 -21.20 11.30
N THR A 103 -6.92 -21.59 10.77
CA THR A 103 -7.63 -20.84 9.74
C THR A 103 -8.22 -19.54 10.31
N GLU A 104 -8.72 -19.56 11.53
CA GLU A 104 -9.19 -18.36 12.24
C GLU A 104 -8.04 -17.35 12.42
N ILE A 105 -6.87 -17.80 12.88
CA ILE A 105 -5.67 -16.96 13.04
C ILE A 105 -5.22 -16.37 11.69
N GLU A 106 -5.26 -17.16 10.62
CA GLU A 106 -4.97 -16.71 9.27
C GLU A 106 -5.95 -15.61 8.82
N GLN A 107 -7.25 -15.81 9.02
CA GLN A 107 -8.29 -14.84 8.67
C GLN A 107 -8.17 -13.54 9.47
N LEU A 108 -7.91 -13.64 10.77
CA LEU A 108 -7.66 -12.48 11.63
C LEU A 108 -6.45 -11.68 11.13
N TYR A 109 -5.37 -12.36 10.76
CA TYR A 109 -4.21 -11.69 10.22
C TYR A 109 -4.51 -10.96 8.91
N LEU A 110 -5.13 -11.64 7.96
CA LEU A 110 -5.39 -11.09 6.63
C LEU A 110 -6.43 -9.96 6.63
N SER A 111 -7.46 -10.06 7.50
CA SER A 111 -8.54 -9.08 7.54
C SER A 111 -8.25 -7.87 8.42
N LYS A 112 -7.71 -8.09 9.63
CA LYS A 112 -7.62 -7.07 10.68
C LYS A 112 -6.19 -6.63 10.99
N TYR A 113 -5.21 -7.54 10.89
CA TYR A 113 -3.84 -7.33 11.39
C TYR A 113 -2.76 -7.46 10.31
N TYR A 114 -3.13 -7.32 9.04
CA TYR A 114 -2.26 -7.52 7.87
C TYR A 114 -0.99 -6.66 7.82
N ASP A 115 -0.99 -5.53 8.53
CA ASP A 115 0.12 -4.57 8.63
C ASP A 115 1.04 -4.82 9.83
N CYS A 116 0.66 -5.77 10.71
CA CYS A 116 1.41 -6.08 11.92
C CYS A 116 2.59 -7.03 11.64
N ASN A 117 3.69 -6.85 12.35
CA ASN A 117 4.69 -7.91 12.44
C ASN A 117 4.20 -9.03 13.37
N TYR A 118 4.80 -10.22 13.27
CA TYR A 118 4.33 -11.39 14.04
C TYR A 118 4.34 -11.17 15.56
N THR A 119 5.30 -10.41 16.10
CA THR A 119 5.37 -10.10 17.52
C THR A 119 4.17 -9.28 17.97
N VAL A 120 3.90 -8.17 17.29
CA VAL A 120 2.75 -7.30 17.58
C VAL A 120 1.43 -8.03 17.34
N PHE A 121 1.36 -8.86 16.31
CA PHE A 121 0.18 -9.69 16.06
C PHE A 121 -0.07 -10.68 17.20
N THR A 122 0.98 -11.34 17.69
CA THR A 122 0.87 -12.26 18.85
C THR A 122 0.38 -11.53 20.12
N GLU A 123 0.88 -10.33 20.35
CA GLU A 123 0.41 -9.48 21.45
C GLU A 123 -1.09 -9.13 21.29
N PHE A 124 -1.50 -8.74 20.09
CA PHE A 124 -2.92 -8.42 19.82
C PHE A 124 -3.84 -9.63 19.87
N LEU A 125 -3.37 -10.82 19.49
CA LEU A 125 -4.11 -12.08 19.69
C LEU A 125 -4.40 -12.33 21.17
N ALA A 126 -3.40 -12.11 22.04
CA ALA A 126 -3.56 -12.28 23.48
C ALA A 126 -4.45 -11.19 24.09
N GLU A 127 -4.24 -9.91 23.73
CA GLU A 127 -4.92 -8.78 24.36
C GLU A 127 -6.37 -8.57 23.88
N ARG A 128 -6.64 -8.87 22.62
CA ARG A 128 -7.92 -8.50 21.98
C ARG A 128 -8.80 -9.66 21.58
N GLU A 129 -8.18 -10.81 21.28
CA GLU A 129 -8.88 -11.99 20.79
C GLU A 129 -8.86 -13.12 21.85
N ASN A 130 -8.17 -12.95 22.99
CA ASN A 130 -7.98 -13.96 24.03
C ASN A 130 -7.33 -15.26 23.52
N ILE A 131 -6.53 -15.18 22.46
CA ILE A 131 -5.79 -16.30 21.88
C ILE A 131 -4.33 -16.21 22.33
N PHE A 132 -3.90 -17.15 23.18
CA PHE A 132 -2.56 -17.18 23.76
C PHE A 132 -1.66 -18.14 22.98
N LEU A 133 -0.76 -17.59 22.19
CA LEU A 133 0.20 -18.31 21.38
C LEU A 133 1.60 -17.74 21.56
N SER A 134 2.61 -18.54 21.26
CA SER A 134 3.97 -18.02 21.13
C SER A 134 4.19 -17.39 19.75
N ILE A 135 5.16 -16.48 19.65
CA ILE A 135 5.55 -15.85 18.38
C ILE A 135 6.00 -16.92 17.36
N ASP A 136 6.61 -18.00 17.84
CA ASP A 136 7.07 -19.09 16.96
C ASP A 136 5.91 -19.92 16.40
N GLU A 137 4.86 -20.17 17.18
CA GLU A 137 3.63 -20.81 16.70
C GLU A 137 2.94 -19.97 15.64
N VAL A 138 2.71 -18.67 15.92
CA VAL A 138 2.16 -17.72 14.94
C VAL A 138 3.00 -17.68 13.67
N ARG A 139 4.34 -17.65 13.81
CA ARG A 139 5.27 -17.69 12.67
C ARG A 139 5.14 -18.97 11.85
N VAL A 140 4.97 -20.12 12.48
CA VAL A 140 4.80 -21.41 11.80
C VAL A 140 3.48 -21.43 11.05
N ILE A 141 2.37 -21.07 11.71
CA ILE A 141 1.03 -21.05 11.11
C ILE A 141 1.01 -20.19 9.85
N LEU A 142 1.44 -18.92 9.96
CA LEU A 142 1.40 -17.98 8.84
C LEU A 142 2.39 -18.37 7.74
N ARG A 143 3.58 -18.87 8.09
CA ARG A 143 4.58 -19.33 7.12
C ARG A 143 4.12 -20.55 6.33
N ASP A 144 3.43 -21.48 6.96
CA ASP A 144 2.91 -22.68 6.29
C ASP A 144 1.83 -22.32 5.26
N LYS A 145 1.19 -21.15 5.43
CA LYS A 145 0.27 -20.52 4.47
C LYS A 145 0.96 -19.52 3.53
N TYR A 146 2.30 -19.45 3.56
CA TYR A 146 3.12 -18.53 2.75
C TYR A 146 2.86 -17.04 3.02
N ILE A 147 2.23 -16.71 4.12
CA ILE A 147 2.01 -15.32 4.56
C ILE A 147 3.25 -14.86 5.32
N LEU A 148 3.91 -13.81 4.84
CA LEU A 148 5.11 -13.26 5.46
C LEU A 148 4.79 -11.95 6.18
N SER A 149 5.50 -11.72 7.30
CA SER A 149 5.44 -10.42 7.97
C SER A 149 5.91 -9.30 7.03
N PRO A 150 5.28 -8.10 7.07
CA PRO A 150 5.72 -6.95 6.28
C PRO A 150 7.20 -6.58 6.47
N ARG A 151 7.76 -6.92 7.64
CA ARG A 151 9.17 -6.70 7.98
C ARG A 151 10.05 -7.95 7.82
N SER A 152 9.60 -8.98 7.09
CA SER A 152 10.41 -10.18 6.91
C SER A 152 11.72 -9.85 6.19
N HIS A 153 12.84 -10.33 6.76
CA HIS A 153 14.17 -10.05 6.20
C HIS A 153 14.37 -10.78 4.86
N LYS A 154 15.11 -10.16 3.95
CA LYS A 154 15.49 -10.74 2.64
C LYS A 154 16.07 -12.16 2.75
N SER A 155 16.78 -12.46 3.85
CA SER A 155 17.33 -13.80 4.11
C SER A 155 16.24 -14.85 4.33
N THR A 156 15.16 -14.54 5.04
CA THR A 156 14.02 -15.45 5.28
C THR A 156 13.29 -15.74 3.98
N ARG A 157 12.99 -14.71 3.19
CA ARG A 157 12.38 -14.84 1.85
C ARG A 157 13.25 -15.70 0.93
N LYS A 158 14.58 -15.45 0.90
CA LYS A 158 15.52 -16.21 0.09
C LYS A 158 15.56 -17.71 0.49
N ARG A 159 15.53 -18.00 1.80
CA ARG A 159 15.51 -19.39 2.30
C ARG A 159 14.22 -20.11 1.92
N LEU A 160 13.07 -19.46 2.12
CA LEU A 160 11.77 -20.04 1.79
C LEU A 160 11.62 -20.26 0.29
N ARG A 161 12.02 -19.29 -0.53
CA ARG A 161 12.10 -19.46 -1.99
C ARG A 161 12.94 -20.65 -2.41
N LYS A 162 14.13 -20.83 -1.80
CA LYS A 162 15.00 -21.97 -2.10
C LYS A 162 14.34 -23.30 -1.76
N GLN A 163 13.61 -23.35 -0.65
CA GLN A 163 12.85 -24.55 -0.24
C GLN A 163 11.74 -24.85 -1.26
N LEU A 164 10.93 -23.89 -1.63
CA LEU A 164 9.86 -24.05 -2.63
C LEU A 164 10.37 -24.47 -4.00
N LEU A 165 11.51 -23.93 -4.45
CA LEU A 165 12.16 -24.37 -5.70
C LEU A 165 12.62 -25.83 -5.64
N LEU A 166 13.07 -26.32 -4.48
CA LEU A 166 13.42 -27.72 -4.29
C LEU A 166 12.17 -28.62 -4.30
N GLU A 167 11.08 -28.17 -3.69
CA GLU A 167 9.78 -28.85 -3.71
C GLU A 167 9.21 -28.90 -5.13
N GLN A 168 9.29 -27.83 -5.89
CA GLN A 168 8.86 -27.77 -7.30
C GLN A 168 9.60 -28.75 -8.18
N LYS A 169 10.93 -28.94 -7.97
CA LYS A 169 11.72 -29.94 -8.68
C LYS A 169 11.31 -31.38 -8.33
N ARG A 170 10.77 -31.62 -7.13
CA ARG A 170 10.31 -32.92 -6.67
C ARG A 170 8.88 -33.24 -7.07
N ALA A 171 8.09 -32.22 -7.34
CA ALA A 171 6.70 -32.36 -7.74
C ALA A 171 6.56 -33.06 -9.09
N LYS A 172 5.69 -34.07 -9.14
CA LYS A 172 5.48 -34.91 -10.34
C LYS A 172 4.28 -34.45 -11.16
N SER A 173 3.27 -33.87 -10.50
CA SER A 173 2.07 -33.40 -11.15
C SER A 173 2.23 -31.98 -11.66
N LYS A 174 1.63 -31.66 -12.82
CA LYS A 174 1.58 -30.31 -13.39
C LYS A 174 0.81 -29.34 -12.48
N SER A 175 -0.33 -29.77 -11.95
CA SER A 175 -1.15 -28.97 -11.00
C SER A 175 -0.39 -28.66 -9.71
N GLU A 176 0.39 -29.59 -9.17
CA GLU A 176 1.23 -29.38 -7.98
C GLU A 176 2.35 -28.36 -8.26
N LYS A 177 3.00 -28.44 -9.42
CA LYS A 177 4.02 -27.47 -9.83
C LYS A 177 3.44 -26.06 -9.98
N GLU A 178 2.23 -25.91 -10.52
CA GLU A 178 1.54 -24.63 -10.65
C GLU A 178 1.19 -24.02 -9.28
N LYS A 179 0.72 -24.84 -8.33
CA LYS A 179 0.46 -24.40 -6.94
C LYS A 179 1.75 -23.94 -6.26
N ILE A 180 2.83 -24.70 -6.38
CA ILE A 180 4.13 -24.31 -5.81
C ILE A 180 4.67 -23.05 -6.47
N GLN A 181 4.47 -22.90 -7.78
CA GLN A 181 4.85 -21.68 -8.49
C GLN A 181 4.07 -20.45 -7.99
N ALA A 182 2.77 -20.57 -7.74
CA ALA A 182 1.97 -19.50 -7.15
C ALA A 182 2.49 -19.14 -5.74
N ASN A 183 2.88 -20.13 -4.94
CA ASN A 183 3.47 -19.89 -3.62
C ASN A 183 4.85 -19.21 -3.70
N ILE A 184 5.68 -19.57 -4.70
CA ILE A 184 6.97 -18.90 -4.94
C ILE A 184 6.73 -17.41 -5.24
N VAL A 185 5.76 -17.11 -6.11
CA VAL A 185 5.38 -15.74 -6.47
C VAL A 185 4.91 -14.96 -5.23
N ALA A 186 4.07 -15.57 -4.38
CA ALA A 186 3.58 -14.96 -3.15
C ALA A 186 4.71 -14.67 -2.14
N VAL A 187 5.68 -15.60 -2.00
CA VAL A 187 6.83 -15.40 -1.10
C VAL A 187 7.80 -14.32 -1.60
N GLU A 188 7.93 -14.18 -2.89
CA GLU A 188 8.79 -13.16 -3.48
C GLU A 188 8.20 -11.76 -3.40
N ASP A 189 6.92 -11.62 -3.03
CA ASP A 189 6.12 -10.42 -3.35
C ASP A 189 6.36 -10.05 -4.83
N ALA A 190 6.65 -11.09 -5.62
CA ALA A 190 6.95 -10.91 -7.01
C ALA A 190 5.62 -10.62 -7.69
N HIS A 191 5.36 -9.34 -7.86
CA HIS A 191 4.42 -8.98 -8.90
C HIS A 191 5.06 -9.45 -10.21
N PRO A 192 4.43 -10.41 -10.91
CA PRO A 192 4.91 -10.79 -12.22
C PRO A 192 5.11 -9.51 -13.02
N ARG A 193 6.20 -9.41 -13.77
CA ARG A 193 6.40 -8.29 -14.66
C ARG A 193 5.15 -8.17 -15.52
N GLN A 194 4.29 -7.22 -15.17
CA GLN A 194 3.12 -6.97 -15.97
C GLN A 194 3.60 -6.48 -17.33
N PRO A 195 3.08 -7.04 -18.41
CA PRO A 195 3.31 -6.48 -19.73
C PRO A 195 2.91 -5.02 -19.71
N ARG A 196 3.46 -4.23 -20.61
CA ARG A 196 3.00 -2.85 -20.78
C ARG A 196 1.56 -2.86 -21.23
N CYS A 197 0.80 -1.85 -20.83
CA CYS A 197 -0.51 -1.59 -21.39
C CYS A 197 -0.39 -1.39 -22.91
N GLN A 198 -1.42 -1.76 -23.66
CA GLN A 198 -1.38 -1.66 -25.10
C GLN A 198 -1.65 -0.24 -25.59
N TYR A 199 -2.46 0.52 -24.86
CA TYR A 199 -2.98 1.79 -25.33
C TYR A 199 -2.39 2.96 -24.55
N PHE A 200 -2.10 4.06 -25.27
CA PHE A 200 -1.68 5.31 -24.66
C PHE A 200 -2.82 5.91 -23.84
N GLY A 201 -2.58 6.19 -22.54
CA GLY A 201 -3.59 6.70 -21.61
C GLY A 201 -4.39 5.64 -20.87
N GLU A 202 -4.11 4.34 -21.10
CA GLU A 202 -4.77 3.24 -20.39
C GLU A 202 -4.36 3.21 -18.89
N GLU A 203 -3.08 3.35 -18.59
CA GLU A 203 -2.56 3.43 -17.24
C GLU A 203 -1.49 4.51 -17.12
N ILE A 204 -1.73 5.46 -16.22
CA ILE A 204 -0.77 6.49 -15.86
C ILE A 204 -0.27 6.23 -14.45
N GLN A 205 1.03 6.00 -14.28
CA GLN A 205 1.66 5.85 -12.99
C GLN A 205 2.07 7.22 -12.46
N MET A 206 1.65 7.54 -11.23
CA MET A 206 1.95 8.83 -10.59
C MET A 206 2.72 8.61 -9.29
N ASP A 207 3.66 9.48 -9.02
CA ASP A 207 4.46 9.48 -7.79
C ASP A 207 5.15 10.82 -7.55
N ALA A 208 5.73 10.99 -6.35
CA ALA A 208 6.51 12.14 -5.98
C ALA A 208 7.87 11.73 -5.41
N CYS A 209 8.91 12.42 -5.81
CA CYS A 209 10.29 12.14 -5.39
C CYS A 209 10.93 13.35 -4.73
N ILE A 210 11.36 13.16 -3.47
CA ILE A 210 12.12 14.15 -2.71
C ILE A 210 13.61 13.99 -3.09
N HIS A 211 14.21 15.05 -3.61
CA HIS A 211 15.61 15.05 -3.95
C HIS A 211 16.19 16.48 -3.91
N LEU A 212 17.52 16.58 -3.94
CA LEU A 212 18.21 17.86 -4.16
C LEU A 212 18.21 18.13 -5.68
N TRP A 213 17.13 18.71 -6.19
CA TRP A 213 16.96 18.93 -7.62
C TRP A 213 17.71 20.16 -8.11
N PHE A 214 17.68 21.23 -7.33
CA PHE A 214 18.38 22.50 -7.57
C PHE A 214 18.59 23.25 -6.25
N GLY A 215 19.53 24.20 -6.24
CA GLY A 215 19.85 24.96 -5.01
C GLY A 215 20.40 24.07 -3.89
N ASN A 216 20.20 24.50 -2.64
CA ASN A 216 20.72 23.85 -1.43
C ASN A 216 19.63 23.19 -0.60
N THR A 217 18.39 23.21 -1.04
CA THR A 217 17.24 22.63 -0.31
C THR A 217 16.62 21.49 -1.10
N LYS A 218 16.16 20.47 -0.38
CA LYS A 218 15.40 19.39 -1.00
C LYS A 218 14.02 19.89 -1.41
N THR A 219 13.66 19.63 -2.64
CA THR A 219 12.33 19.89 -3.19
C THR A 219 11.70 18.61 -3.69
N VAL A 220 10.41 18.62 -3.96
CA VAL A 220 9.65 17.44 -4.39
C VAL A 220 9.25 17.61 -5.84
N LEU A 221 9.59 16.61 -6.65
CA LEU A 221 9.13 16.50 -8.02
C LEU A 221 7.95 15.53 -8.09
N HIS A 222 6.78 16.03 -8.42
CA HIS A 222 5.61 15.21 -8.77
C HIS A 222 5.71 14.84 -10.25
N ALA A 223 5.49 13.57 -10.56
CA ALA A 223 5.63 13.07 -11.93
C ALA A 223 4.51 12.10 -12.30
N ALA A 224 4.17 12.07 -13.57
CA ALA A 224 3.29 11.10 -14.16
C ALA A 224 3.89 10.54 -15.44
N ILE A 225 3.85 9.22 -15.59
CA ILE A 225 4.35 8.49 -16.75
C ILE A 225 3.29 7.54 -17.28
N ASP A 226 3.16 7.46 -18.59
CA ASP A 226 2.30 6.48 -19.23
C ASP A 226 2.97 5.10 -19.27
N ASP A 227 2.26 4.07 -18.84
CA ASP A 227 2.82 2.71 -18.78
C ASP A 227 3.09 2.12 -20.17
N SER A 228 2.22 2.39 -21.13
CA SER A 228 2.32 1.87 -22.51
C SER A 228 3.57 2.39 -23.21
N THR A 229 3.69 3.70 -23.33
CA THR A 229 4.72 4.37 -24.13
C THR A 229 5.98 4.73 -23.34
N GLY A 230 5.86 4.87 -22.01
CA GLY A 230 6.91 5.45 -21.18
C GLY A 230 7.07 6.96 -21.35
N ASN A 231 6.08 7.63 -21.94
CA ASN A 231 6.05 9.09 -22.02
C ASN A 231 5.82 9.70 -20.65
N LEU A 232 6.65 10.68 -20.26
CA LEU A 232 6.31 11.60 -19.19
C LEU A 232 5.14 12.47 -19.67
N VAL A 233 4.02 12.40 -18.97
CA VAL A 233 2.79 13.13 -19.31
C VAL A 233 2.55 14.34 -18.43
N GLY A 234 3.26 14.44 -17.30
CA GLY A 234 3.25 15.61 -16.42
C GLY A 234 4.40 15.61 -15.44
N LEU A 235 4.95 16.80 -15.15
CA LEU A 235 5.97 17.06 -14.12
C LEU A 235 5.67 18.38 -13.42
N TYR A 236 5.84 18.41 -12.09
CA TYR A 236 5.67 19.63 -11.32
C TYR A 236 6.51 19.62 -10.04
N PHE A 237 7.25 20.71 -9.79
CA PHE A 237 7.98 20.92 -8.55
C PHE A 237 7.13 21.62 -7.50
N ASP A 238 7.23 21.15 -6.25
CA ASP A 238 6.67 21.80 -5.08
C ASP A 238 7.67 21.73 -3.91
N LYS A 239 7.45 22.53 -2.86
CA LYS A 239 8.27 22.49 -1.63
C LYS A 239 8.12 21.16 -0.88
N GLN A 240 6.94 20.60 -0.91
CA GLN A 240 6.58 19.34 -0.26
C GLN A 240 5.68 18.51 -1.18
N GLU A 241 5.45 17.25 -0.82
CA GLU A 241 4.45 16.44 -1.49
C GLU A 241 3.05 16.93 -1.09
N THR A 242 2.33 17.50 -2.04
CA THR A 242 1.05 18.16 -1.81
C THR A 242 -0.01 17.71 -2.80
N LEU A 243 -1.26 17.86 -2.42
CA LEU A 243 -2.40 17.73 -3.34
C LEU A 243 -2.27 18.68 -4.53
N ASN A 244 -1.78 19.90 -4.30
CA ASN A 244 -1.57 20.90 -5.35
C ASN A 244 -0.57 20.39 -6.41
N GLY A 245 0.52 19.73 -5.99
CA GLY A 245 1.48 19.14 -6.92
C GLY A 245 0.84 18.08 -7.82
N TYR A 246 0.05 17.17 -7.25
CA TYR A 246 -0.67 16.18 -8.03
C TYR A 246 -1.75 16.78 -8.92
N TYR A 247 -2.44 17.81 -8.47
CA TYR A 247 -3.41 18.55 -9.29
C TYR A 247 -2.76 19.26 -10.48
N ASN A 248 -1.58 19.85 -10.31
CA ASN A 248 -0.82 20.45 -11.41
C ASN A 248 -0.44 19.41 -12.46
N VAL A 249 0.06 18.24 -12.03
CA VAL A 249 0.38 17.14 -12.93
C VAL A 249 -0.89 16.64 -13.65
N THR A 250 -1.99 16.45 -12.92
CA THR A 250 -3.26 16.03 -13.50
C THR A 250 -3.80 17.06 -14.50
N LYS A 251 -3.73 18.37 -14.17
CA LYS A 251 -4.12 19.45 -15.09
C LYS A 251 -3.33 19.38 -16.41
N GLN A 252 -2.01 19.18 -16.33
CA GLN A 252 -1.17 19.02 -17.53
C GLN A 252 -1.65 17.87 -18.40
N ILE A 253 -2.03 16.72 -17.81
CA ILE A 253 -2.54 15.56 -18.53
C ILE A 253 -3.88 15.89 -19.20
N LEU A 254 -4.83 16.42 -18.41
CA LEU A 254 -6.19 16.73 -18.89
C LEU A 254 -6.18 17.79 -20.01
N MET A 255 -5.33 18.82 -19.87
CA MET A 255 -5.22 19.88 -20.86
C MET A 255 -4.56 19.46 -22.16
N LYS A 256 -3.60 18.54 -22.09
CA LYS A 256 -2.80 18.17 -23.25
C LYS A 256 -3.30 16.92 -23.97
N TYR A 257 -3.75 15.94 -23.23
CA TYR A 257 -4.09 14.62 -23.76
C TYR A 257 -5.58 14.28 -23.59
N GLY A 258 -6.23 14.77 -22.54
CA GLY A 258 -7.60 14.42 -22.17
C GLY A 258 -7.66 13.57 -20.91
N ILE A 259 -8.76 12.85 -20.72
CA ILE A 259 -9.04 12.05 -19.53
C ILE A 259 -8.43 10.65 -19.73
N PRO A 260 -7.47 10.20 -18.91
CA PRO A 260 -6.94 8.85 -18.95
C PRO A 260 -7.93 7.85 -18.34
N TYR A 261 -7.77 6.58 -18.66
CA TYR A 261 -8.63 5.53 -18.11
C TYR A 261 -8.33 5.26 -16.63
N LYS A 262 -7.04 5.16 -16.25
CA LYS A 262 -6.63 4.77 -14.89
C LYS A 262 -5.41 5.52 -14.40
N PHE A 263 -5.45 5.92 -13.12
CA PHE A 263 -4.26 6.33 -12.36
C PHE A 263 -3.81 5.23 -11.39
N LYS A 264 -2.51 5.05 -11.29
CA LYS A 264 -1.85 4.12 -10.40
C LYS A 264 -0.89 4.85 -9.47
N THR A 265 -1.12 4.75 -8.15
CA THR A 265 -0.44 5.55 -7.13
C THR A 265 -0.07 4.71 -5.91
N ASP A 266 0.76 5.23 -5.01
CA ASP A 266 0.97 4.63 -3.68
C ASP A 266 -0.24 4.84 -2.77
N LYS A 267 -0.33 3.99 -1.73
CA LYS A 267 -1.23 4.23 -0.61
C LYS A 267 -0.73 5.38 0.26
N ARG A 268 -1.02 6.61 -0.14
CA ARG A 268 -0.75 7.82 0.66
C ARG A 268 -2.04 8.52 1.03
N THR A 269 -2.00 9.34 2.08
CA THR A 269 -3.15 10.09 2.58
C THR A 269 -3.78 11.03 1.56
N VAL A 270 -3.04 11.43 0.52
CA VAL A 270 -3.55 12.21 -0.60
C VAL A 270 -4.51 11.40 -1.46
N PHE A 271 -4.26 10.10 -1.62
CA PHE A 271 -5.03 9.22 -2.50
C PHE A 271 -6.03 8.34 -1.77
N GLU A 272 -5.68 7.87 -0.56
CA GLU A 272 -6.53 7.01 0.25
C GLU A 272 -6.47 7.43 1.72
N TYR A 273 -7.62 7.68 2.35
CA TYR A 273 -7.71 7.98 3.77
C TYR A 273 -8.67 7.04 4.46
N LYS A 274 -8.17 6.26 5.42
CA LYS A 274 -8.98 5.44 6.32
C LYS A 274 -9.01 6.08 7.70
N LYS A 275 -10.21 6.45 8.15
CA LYS A 275 -10.41 6.98 9.50
C LYS A 275 -10.14 5.87 10.52
N LYS A 276 -9.18 6.06 11.42
CA LYS A 276 -8.94 5.13 12.54
C LYS A 276 -10.20 5.01 13.38
N GLY A 277 -10.76 3.80 13.51
CA GLY A 277 -11.85 3.49 14.45
C GLY A 277 -13.27 3.49 13.89
N SER A 278 -13.51 3.67 12.59
CA SER A 278 -14.83 3.43 11.99
C SER A 278 -14.97 1.97 11.58
N SER A 279 -15.85 1.25 12.26
CA SER A 279 -16.27 -0.12 11.91
C SER A 279 -17.34 -0.17 10.81
N LEU A 280 -17.76 0.97 10.29
CA LEU A 280 -18.78 1.09 9.28
C LEU A 280 -18.17 1.19 7.90
N LEU A 281 -18.51 0.22 7.05
CA LEU A 281 -18.17 0.13 5.62
C LEU A 281 -18.74 1.29 4.76
N GLU A 282 -19.44 2.25 5.35
CA GLU A 282 -20.31 3.18 4.62
C GLU A 282 -19.85 4.64 4.56
N GLU A 283 -18.72 5.01 5.15
CA GLU A 283 -18.13 6.32 4.87
C GLU A 283 -16.72 6.16 4.33
N ASP A 284 -16.62 5.74 3.08
CA ASP A 284 -15.45 6.03 2.25
C ASP A 284 -15.30 7.54 2.20
N THR A 285 -14.51 8.07 3.13
CA THR A 285 -14.06 9.47 3.04
C THR A 285 -13.13 9.55 1.84
N PHE A 286 -13.72 9.76 0.66
CA PHE A 286 -12.95 10.04 -0.53
C PHE A 286 -11.98 11.19 -0.23
N THR A 287 -10.71 10.96 -0.49
CA THR A 287 -9.76 12.06 -0.48
C THR A 287 -10.16 13.05 -1.58
N GLN A 288 -9.72 14.29 -1.47
CA GLN A 288 -10.00 15.32 -2.50
C GLN A 288 -9.57 14.86 -3.88
N PHE A 289 -8.43 14.16 -3.98
CA PHE A 289 -7.92 13.61 -5.23
C PHE A 289 -8.80 12.46 -5.77
N ALA A 290 -9.18 11.52 -4.92
CA ALA A 290 -10.05 10.42 -5.31
C ALA A 290 -11.43 10.92 -5.77
N TYR A 291 -11.96 11.96 -5.13
CA TYR A 291 -13.21 12.60 -5.54
C TYR A 291 -13.09 13.25 -6.93
N ALA A 292 -11.99 13.96 -7.20
CA ALA A 292 -11.74 14.53 -8.52
C ALA A 292 -11.63 13.43 -9.60
N CYS A 293 -10.92 12.32 -9.31
CA CYS A 293 -10.85 11.17 -10.21
C CYS A 293 -12.23 10.57 -10.47
N HIS A 294 -13.05 10.39 -9.43
CA HIS A 294 -14.41 9.88 -9.56
C HIS A 294 -15.28 10.76 -10.47
N GLN A 295 -15.21 12.10 -10.29
CA GLN A 295 -15.94 13.04 -11.15
C GLN A 295 -15.50 12.98 -12.62
N LEU A 296 -14.24 12.66 -12.87
CA LEU A 296 -13.67 12.49 -14.21
C LEU A 296 -13.91 11.11 -14.80
N GLY A 297 -14.44 10.15 -14.04
CA GLY A 297 -14.55 8.75 -14.45
C GLY A 297 -13.22 8.01 -14.50
N ILE A 298 -12.16 8.55 -13.88
CA ILE A 298 -10.83 7.95 -13.83
C ILE A 298 -10.79 6.90 -12.73
N GLN A 299 -10.38 5.68 -13.05
CA GLN A 299 -10.12 4.65 -12.05
C GLN A 299 -8.85 5.00 -11.27
N LEU A 300 -8.95 5.02 -9.93
CA LEU A 300 -7.79 5.23 -9.06
C LEU A 300 -7.42 3.91 -8.38
N GLU A 301 -6.25 3.39 -8.72
CA GLU A 301 -5.71 2.15 -8.15
C GLU A 301 -4.53 2.49 -7.23
N THR A 302 -4.62 2.10 -5.95
CA THR A 302 -3.59 2.39 -4.95
C THR A 302 -2.98 1.11 -4.41
N SER A 303 -1.67 1.08 -4.19
CA SER A 303 -0.98 -0.05 -3.59
C SER A 303 0.16 0.39 -2.68
N SER A 304 0.39 -0.36 -1.60
CA SER A 304 1.56 -0.19 -0.73
C SER A 304 2.78 -0.99 -1.19
N VAL A 305 2.65 -1.73 -2.29
CA VAL A 305 3.72 -2.62 -2.79
C VAL A 305 4.70 -1.80 -3.63
N PRO A 306 6.02 -1.84 -3.33
CA PRO A 306 7.02 -1.05 -4.05
C PRO A 306 7.03 -1.33 -5.56
N GLU A 307 6.92 -2.60 -5.96
CA GLU A 307 6.99 -3.02 -7.36
C GLU A 307 5.74 -2.70 -8.19
N PHE A 308 4.75 -2.06 -7.57
CA PHE A 308 3.48 -1.72 -8.20
C PHE A 308 3.60 -0.68 -9.32
N LYS A 309 4.59 0.23 -9.19
CA LYS A 309 4.82 1.34 -10.13
C LYS A 309 6.24 1.31 -10.75
N PRO A 310 6.63 0.27 -11.46
CA PRO A 310 8.02 0.10 -11.89
C PRO A 310 8.46 1.13 -12.94
N ARG A 311 7.53 1.76 -13.67
CA ARG A 311 7.87 2.72 -14.73
C ARG A 311 8.26 4.06 -14.15
N ILE A 312 7.44 4.58 -13.21
CA ILE A 312 7.73 5.87 -12.59
C ILE A 312 9.00 5.80 -11.73
N GLU A 313 9.27 4.68 -11.05
CA GLU A 313 10.49 4.50 -10.28
C GLU A 313 11.75 4.56 -11.16
N ARG A 314 11.72 3.87 -12.31
CA ARG A 314 12.81 3.96 -13.29
C ARG A 314 12.96 5.36 -13.89
N ALA A 315 11.83 6.04 -14.15
CA ALA A 315 11.87 7.41 -14.63
C ALA A 315 12.54 8.31 -13.59
N PHE A 316 12.23 8.20 -12.31
CA PHE A 316 12.90 8.96 -11.28
C PHE A 316 14.40 8.69 -11.19
N GLN A 317 14.84 7.44 -11.31
CA GLN A 317 16.27 7.11 -11.38
C GLN A 317 16.97 7.86 -12.53
N THR A 318 16.34 7.92 -13.70
CA THR A 318 16.86 8.66 -14.86
C THR A 318 16.82 10.17 -14.63
N LEU A 319 15.73 10.68 -14.08
CA LEU A 319 15.56 12.11 -13.78
C LEU A 319 16.57 12.59 -12.74
N GLN A 320 16.80 11.84 -11.67
CA GLN A 320 17.80 12.18 -10.64
C GLN A 320 19.23 12.28 -11.19
N GLN A 321 19.54 11.49 -12.21
CA GLN A 321 20.87 11.50 -12.83
C GLN A 321 21.06 12.63 -13.85
N ARG A 322 20.00 13.24 -14.36
CA ARG A 322 20.07 14.17 -15.50
C ARG A 322 19.46 15.54 -15.21
N LEU A 323 18.27 15.58 -14.64
CA LEU A 323 17.54 16.84 -14.46
C LEU A 323 18.28 17.86 -13.58
N PRO A 324 18.97 17.48 -12.47
CA PRO A 324 19.74 18.43 -11.68
C PRO A 324 20.85 19.14 -12.47
N GLN A 325 21.53 18.42 -13.36
CA GLN A 325 22.58 19.01 -14.20
C GLN A 325 22.00 19.98 -15.23
N GLU A 326 20.87 19.62 -15.82
CA GLU A 326 20.19 20.49 -16.79
C GLU A 326 19.65 21.78 -16.16
N LEU A 327 19.05 21.66 -14.96
CA LEU A 327 18.61 22.82 -14.18
C LEU A 327 19.80 23.74 -13.80
N ARG A 328 20.90 23.14 -13.35
CA ARG A 328 22.13 23.89 -13.04
C ARG A 328 22.71 24.60 -14.25
N LEU A 329 22.79 23.93 -15.41
CA LEU A 329 23.31 24.53 -16.67
C LEU A 329 22.38 25.64 -17.19
N ALA A 330 21.09 25.59 -16.87
CA ALA A 330 20.15 26.66 -17.19
C ALA A 330 20.09 27.75 -16.12
N ASN A 331 20.96 27.70 -15.10
CA ASN A 331 20.99 28.64 -13.96
C ASN A 331 19.67 28.79 -13.21
N ILE A 332 18.89 27.68 -13.12
CA ILE A 332 17.59 27.66 -12.45
C ILE A 332 17.79 27.43 -10.96
N THR A 333 17.23 28.32 -10.14
CA THR A 333 17.36 28.28 -8.68
C THR A 333 16.02 28.32 -7.95
N THR A 334 14.94 28.68 -8.62
CA THR A 334 13.61 28.80 -8.03
C THR A 334 12.66 27.70 -8.54
N ILE A 335 11.61 27.39 -7.74
CA ILE A 335 10.59 26.42 -8.12
C ILE A 335 9.80 26.89 -9.35
N GLU A 336 9.52 28.18 -9.41
CA GLU A 336 8.76 28.82 -10.48
C GLU A 336 9.47 28.66 -11.83
N GLU A 337 10.77 29.02 -11.88
CA GLU A 337 11.60 28.88 -13.07
C GLU A 337 11.73 27.40 -13.47
N ALA A 338 11.92 26.50 -12.48
CA ALA A 338 12.01 25.08 -12.71
C ALA A 338 10.71 24.54 -13.33
N ASN A 339 9.54 24.95 -12.85
CA ASN A 339 8.26 24.54 -13.41
C ASN A 339 8.06 25.01 -14.86
N GLN A 340 8.53 26.21 -15.20
CA GLN A 340 8.51 26.69 -16.59
C GLN A 340 9.42 25.84 -17.49
N PHE A 341 10.62 25.52 -17.00
CA PHE A 341 11.58 24.70 -17.72
C PHE A 341 11.07 23.27 -18.00
N LEU A 342 10.32 22.67 -17.04
CA LEU A 342 9.83 21.30 -17.17
C LEU A 342 9.00 21.06 -18.44
N SER A 343 8.29 22.07 -18.93
CA SER A 343 7.46 21.94 -20.15
C SER A 343 8.30 21.59 -21.39
N GLN A 344 9.48 22.16 -21.52
CA GLN A 344 10.45 21.88 -22.60
C GLN A 344 11.20 20.58 -22.31
N TYR A 345 11.55 20.35 -21.04
CA TYR A 345 12.29 19.15 -20.63
C TYR A 345 11.48 17.87 -20.88
N ILE A 346 10.17 17.85 -20.61
CA ILE A 346 9.30 16.71 -20.94
C ILE A 346 9.40 16.33 -22.42
N LYS A 347 9.39 17.31 -23.32
CA LYS A 347 9.52 17.04 -24.78
C LYS A 347 10.88 16.42 -25.11
N LYS A 348 11.97 16.94 -24.52
CA LYS A 348 13.32 16.41 -24.69
C LYS A 348 13.43 14.98 -24.15
N PHE A 349 12.94 14.75 -22.92
CA PHE A 349 12.96 13.44 -22.28
C PHE A 349 12.19 12.41 -23.10
N ASN A 350 10.97 12.73 -23.51
CA ASN A 350 10.11 11.82 -24.28
C ASN A 350 10.73 11.47 -25.63
N LYS A 351 11.37 12.43 -26.31
CA LYS A 351 12.09 12.16 -27.56
C LYS A 351 13.24 11.17 -27.37
N GLN A 352 13.88 11.18 -26.21
CA GLN A 352 15.07 10.37 -25.94
C GLN A 352 14.75 9.00 -25.34
N PHE A 353 13.74 8.92 -24.47
CA PHE A 353 13.49 7.75 -23.62
C PHE A 353 12.15 7.05 -23.85
N ALA A 354 11.19 7.73 -24.46
CA ALA A 354 9.90 7.09 -24.76
C ALA A 354 10.04 6.07 -25.89
N LEU A 355 9.18 5.07 -25.85
CA LEU A 355 9.15 4.06 -26.88
C LEU A 355 8.40 4.61 -28.10
N CYS A 356 9.04 4.54 -29.27
CA CYS A 356 8.40 4.78 -30.55
C CYS A 356 7.54 3.56 -30.92
N ILE A 357 6.32 3.51 -30.40
CA ILE A 357 5.39 2.43 -30.75
C ILE A 357 4.46 2.95 -31.83
N ASN A 358 4.68 2.54 -33.07
CA ASN A 358 3.97 3.04 -34.25
C ASN A 358 2.47 2.71 -34.31
N HIS A 359 1.92 1.94 -33.35
CA HIS A 359 0.55 1.42 -33.42
C HIS A 359 -0.27 1.63 -32.16
N ASN A 360 0.19 2.39 -31.18
CA ASN A 360 -0.59 2.65 -29.97
C ASN A 360 -1.77 3.58 -30.27
N LYS A 361 -2.96 3.00 -30.31
CA LYS A 361 -4.18 3.79 -30.28
C LYS A 361 -4.29 4.45 -28.91
N SER A 362 -4.64 5.72 -28.86
CA SER A 362 -4.94 6.44 -27.63
C SER A 362 -6.34 6.09 -27.13
N VAL A 363 -6.45 5.90 -25.81
CA VAL A 363 -7.74 5.73 -25.12
C VAL A 363 -8.10 6.94 -24.27
N PHE A 364 -7.35 8.03 -24.36
CA PHE A 364 -7.75 9.27 -23.73
C PHE A 364 -9.11 9.70 -24.24
N GLU A 365 -10.00 10.02 -23.31
CA GLU A 365 -11.28 10.62 -23.66
C GLU A 365 -11.14 12.11 -23.99
N LYS A 366 -12.20 12.67 -24.56
CA LYS A 366 -12.21 14.05 -25.03
C LYS A 366 -11.73 15.03 -23.96
N GLN A 367 -10.82 15.92 -24.34
CA GLN A 367 -10.31 17.01 -23.53
C GLN A 367 -11.45 17.89 -23.02
N LEU A 368 -11.41 18.22 -21.72
CA LEU A 368 -12.37 19.11 -21.07
C LEU A 368 -11.96 20.58 -21.26
N ASP A 369 -12.97 21.46 -21.16
CA ASP A 369 -12.71 22.89 -21.06
C ASP A 369 -11.94 23.23 -19.76
N GLU A 370 -11.00 24.18 -19.84
CA GLU A 370 -10.16 24.57 -18.72
C GLU A 370 -10.95 25.01 -17.48
N LYS A 371 -12.08 25.71 -17.69
CA LYS A 371 -12.97 26.11 -16.60
C LYS A 371 -13.53 24.92 -15.84
N LYS A 372 -13.94 23.87 -16.57
CA LYS A 372 -14.42 22.62 -15.95
C LYS A 372 -13.29 21.91 -15.20
N ILE A 373 -12.09 21.83 -15.77
CA ILE A 373 -10.92 21.25 -15.12
C ILE A 373 -10.62 21.98 -13.81
N ASN A 374 -10.61 23.30 -13.81
CA ASN A 374 -10.35 24.09 -12.61
C ASN A 374 -11.41 23.89 -11.50
N LEU A 375 -12.67 23.62 -11.88
CA LEU A 375 -13.74 23.31 -10.92
C LEU A 375 -13.68 21.87 -10.38
N ILE A 376 -13.22 20.92 -11.19
CA ILE A 376 -13.07 19.50 -10.78
C ILE A 376 -11.84 19.35 -9.88
N LEU A 377 -10.71 19.95 -10.25
CA LEU A 377 -9.48 19.97 -9.44
C LEU A 377 -9.57 20.99 -8.29
N ALA A 378 -10.69 21.03 -7.61
CA ALA A 378 -10.95 21.96 -6.53
C ALA A 378 -10.72 21.33 -5.14
N VAL A 379 -10.51 22.18 -4.15
CA VAL A 379 -10.50 21.76 -2.75
C VAL A 379 -11.88 22.07 -2.15
N LEU A 380 -12.54 21.03 -1.64
CA LEU A 380 -13.85 21.09 -1.05
C LEU A 380 -13.76 21.19 0.48
N ALA A 381 -14.49 22.10 1.09
CA ALA A 381 -14.54 22.24 2.53
C ALA A 381 -15.97 22.39 3.03
N LYS A 382 -16.44 21.46 3.86
CA LYS A 382 -17.75 21.57 4.52
C LYS A 382 -17.72 22.75 5.50
N ARG A 383 -18.68 23.65 5.42
CA ARG A 383 -18.85 24.83 6.28
C ARG A 383 -20.32 25.02 6.64
N THR A 384 -20.57 25.94 7.57
CA THR A 384 -21.92 26.37 7.95
C THR A 384 -21.98 27.88 7.85
N ILE A 385 -23.14 28.37 7.45
CA ILE A 385 -23.43 29.83 7.39
C ILE A 385 -23.64 30.32 8.81
N ASP A 386 -22.97 31.40 9.16
CA ASP A 386 -23.03 32.04 10.48
C ASP A 386 -24.24 32.98 10.63
N ARG A 387 -24.37 33.58 11.83
CA ARG A 387 -25.44 34.58 12.11
C ARG A 387 -25.34 35.89 11.30
N GLY A 388 -24.15 36.17 10.76
CA GLY A 388 -23.93 37.30 9.86
C GLY A 388 -24.19 36.96 8.41
N HIS A 389 -24.85 35.81 8.12
CA HIS A 389 -25.10 35.31 6.78
C HIS A 389 -23.81 35.14 5.97
N SER A 390 -22.68 34.87 6.65
CA SER A 390 -21.37 34.73 6.05
C SER A 390 -20.79 33.34 6.25
N ILE A 391 -19.74 33.02 5.50
CA ILE A 391 -19.01 31.75 5.55
C ILE A 391 -17.57 32.07 5.95
N LYS A 392 -17.08 31.46 7.03
CA LYS A 392 -15.67 31.58 7.43
C LYS A 392 -14.82 30.53 6.70
N PHE A 393 -13.84 31.02 5.94
CA PHE A 393 -12.88 30.15 5.24
C PHE A 393 -11.48 30.78 5.26
N ASN A 394 -10.45 30.03 5.64
CA ASN A 394 -9.05 30.49 5.76
C ASN A 394 -8.89 31.79 6.58
N ASN A 395 -9.60 31.87 7.71
CA ASN A 395 -9.66 33.06 8.61
C ASN A 395 -10.25 34.33 8.02
N LYS A 396 -10.87 34.25 6.87
CA LYS A 396 -11.60 35.36 6.23
C LYS A 396 -13.08 35.02 6.19
N TYR A 397 -13.91 36.06 6.10
CA TYR A 397 -15.36 35.97 5.98
C TYR A 397 -15.78 36.27 4.56
N TYR A 398 -16.73 35.50 4.04
CA TYR A 398 -17.24 35.64 2.68
C TYR A 398 -18.76 35.67 2.69
N ARG A 399 -19.34 36.52 1.85
CA ARG A 399 -20.78 36.53 1.55
C ARG A 399 -21.03 35.75 0.25
N LEU A 400 -22.22 35.17 0.15
CA LEU A 400 -22.65 34.51 -1.06
C LEU A 400 -23.24 35.56 -2.02
N VAL A 401 -22.85 35.50 -3.28
CA VAL A 401 -23.36 36.35 -4.33
C VAL A 401 -23.87 35.55 -5.51
N ASN A 402 -24.90 36.05 -6.17
CA ASN A 402 -25.44 35.44 -7.37
C ASN A 402 -24.61 35.79 -8.61
N ARG A 403 -25.06 35.35 -9.79
CA ARG A 403 -24.37 35.60 -11.07
C ARG A 403 -24.34 37.10 -11.44
N VAL A 404 -25.22 37.92 -10.86
CA VAL A 404 -25.32 39.36 -11.08
C VAL A 404 -24.60 40.16 -9.97
N ASN A 405 -23.79 39.45 -9.16
CA ASN A 405 -23.04 40.00 -8.03
C ASN A 405 -23.92 40.63 -6.91
N THR A 406 -25.18 40.17 -6.77
CA THR A 406 -26.08 40.60 -5.70
C THR A 406 -25.93 39.61 -4.52
N PRO A 407 -25.81 40.13 -3.26
CA PRO A 407 -25.74 39.28 -2.07
C PRO A 407 -27.00 38.43 -1.88
N ILE A 408 -26.80 37.16 -1.51
CA ILE A 408 -27.86 36.24 -1.14
C ILE A 408 -27.66 35.81 0.30
N TYR A 409 -28.77 35.75 1.02
CA TYR A 409 -28.78 35.45 2.44
C TYR A 409 -29.45 34.07 2.68
N PHE A 410 -28.83 33.27 3.53
CA PHE A 410 -29.35 31.98 3.97
C PHE A 410 -29.47 31.97 5.50
N ASN A 411 -30.29 31.10 6.04
CA ASN A 411 -30.48 30.97 7.48
C ASN A 411 -29.17 30.49 8.16
N HIS A 412 -29.00 30.98 9.40
CA HIS A 412 -27.90 30.48 10.26
C HIS A 412 -27.95 28.98 10.39
N GLY A 413 -26.80 28.34 10.38
CA GLY A 413 -26.67 26.89 10.51
C GLY A 413 -26.87 26.10 9.20
N THR A 414 -27.25 26.81 8.10
CA THR A 414 -27.34 26.15 6.78
C THR A 414 -25.98 25.58 6.40
N LYS A 415 -25.95 24.28 6.06
CA LYS A 415 -24.73 23.57 5.62
C LYS A 415 -24.39 23.98 4.20
N CYS A 416 -23.13 24.24 3.95
CA CYS A 416 -22.61 24.56 2.62
C CYS A 416 -21.28 23.86 2.37
N ILE A 417 -20.93 23.71 1.12
CA ILE A 417 -19.61 23.22 0.69
C ILE A 417 -18.90 24.37 -0.01
N VAL A 418 -17.82 24.87 0.59
CA VAL A 418 -16.93 25.83 -0.06
C VAL A 418 -16.05 25.10 -1.05
N ILE A 419 -16.01 25.60 -2.27
CA ILE A 419 -15.24 25.09 -3.39
C ILE A 419 -14.13 26.10 -3.69
N LYS A 420 -12.89 25.76 -3.35
CA LYS A 420 -11.73 26.53 -3.81
C LYS A 420 -11.25 25.90 -5.11
N SER A 421 -11.58 26.54 -6.23
CA SER A 421 -11.18 26.06 -7.55
C SER A 421 -9.67 26.15 -7.75
N PHE A 422 -9.14 25.44 -8.73
CA PHE A 422 -7.72 25.39 -8.99
C PHE A 422 -7.11 26.73 -9.40
N ASP A 423 -7.91 27.61 -10.00
CA ASP A 423 -7.55 29.02 -10.30
C ASP A 423 -7.75 29.98 -9.12
N ASN A 424 -7.86 29.42 -7.89
CA ASN A 424 -8.05 30.15 -6.62
C ASN A 424 -9.37 30.94 -6.48
N LYS A 425 -10.33 30.78 -7.37
CA LYS A 425 -11.66 31.36 -7.19
C LYS A 425 -12.42 30.55 -6.14
N LEU A 426 -13.25 31.26 -5.39
CA LEU A 426 -14.04 30.69 -4.32
C LEU A 426 -15.51 30.66 -4.72
N TYR A 427 -16.11 29.49 -4.54
CA TYR A 427 -17.55 29.29 -4.71
C TYR A 427 -18.09 28.57 -3.49
N ALA A 428 -19.40 28.59 -3.30
CA ALA A 428 -20.06 27.73 -2.32
C ALA A 428 -21.30 27.09 -2.93
N THR A 429 -21.53 25.83 -2.58
CA THR A 429 -22.76 25.11 -2.92
C THR A 429 -23.67 25.10 -1.71
N VAL A 430 -24.90 25.60 -1.88
CA VAL A 430 -25.97 25.57 -0.91
C VAL A 430 -27.23 25.04 -1.59
N ASN A 431 -27.82 23.97 -1.06
CA ASN A 431 -29.02 23.33 -1.64
C ASN A 431 -28.86 23.06 -3.15
N ASP A 432 -27.73 22.46 -3.54
CA ASP A 432 -27.34 22.11 -4.92
C ASP A 432 -27.17 23.28 -5.90
N ASN A 433 -27.25 24.51 -5.41
CA ASN A 433 -26.97 25.70 -6.20
C ASN A 433 -25.57 26.25 -5.90
N ILE A 434 -24.89 26.69 -6.95
CA ILE A 434 -23.53 27.24 -6.85
C ILE A 434 -23.59 28.77 -6.83
N PHE A 435 -22.95 29.36 -5.83
CA PHE A 435 -22.82 30.80 -5.61
C PHE A 435 -21.35 31.20 -5.61
N ALA A 436 -21.03 32.36 -6.10
CA ALA A 436 -19.71 32.96 -5.91
C ALA A 436 -19.54 33.44 -4.48
N LEU A 437 -18.32 33.48 -3.99
CA LEU A 437 -17.98 34.02 -2.68
C LEU A 437 -17.23 35.34 -2.85
N ASP A 438 -17.76 36.40 -2.24
CA ASP A 438 -17.15 37.72 -2.19
C ASP A 438 -16.58 37.95 -0.78
N GLU A 439 -15.33 38.42 -0.69
CA GLU A 439 -14.65 38.63 0.58
C GLU A 439 -15.26 39.84 1.30
N ILE A 440 -15.62 39.62 2.55
CA ILE A 440 -16.05 40.70 3.42
C ILE A 440 -14.79 41.30 4.02
N PRO A 441 -14.50 42.59 3.74
CA PRO A 441 -13.33 43.24 4.33
C PRO A 441 -13.42 43.19 5.85
N GLU A 442 -12.31 43.02 6.53
CA GLU A 442 -12.26 43.12 7.98
C GLU A 442 -12.78 44.49 8.38
N LYS A 443 -13.76 44.53 9.30
CA LYS A 443 -14.24 45.79 9.86
C LYS A 443 -13.05 46.50 10.47
N GLN A 444 -12.69 47.64 9.95
CA GLN A 444 -11.79 48.52 10.65
C GLN A 444 -12.47 48.89 11.98
N ALA A 445 -11.80 48.56 13.08
CA ALA A 445 -12.31 48.88 14.42
C ALA A 445 -12.30 50.39 14.71
N LEU A 446 -11.88 51.19 13.74
CA LEU A 446 -11.70 52.64 13.83
C LEU A 446 -12.75 53.35 12.98
N SER A 447 -13.34 54.34 13.54
CA SER A 447 -14.14 55.28 12.79
C SER A 447 -13.20 56.24 12.07
N GLU A 448 -13.26 56.31 10.74
CA GLU A 448 -12.44 57.24 9.95
C GLU A 448 -12.67 58.71 10.33
N ASN A 449 -13.79 59.02 11.01
CA ASN A 449 -14.19 60.39 11.35
C ASN A 449 -14.01 60.73 12.82
N PHE A 450 -13.88 59.78 13.74
CA PHE A 450 -13.98 60.00 15.18
C PHE A 450 -12.87 59.38 16.02
N ASP A 451 -12.12 58.46 15.47
CA ASP A 451 -11.05 57.83 16.22
C ASP A 451 -9.68 58.33 15.73
N GLU A 452 -8.85 58.76 16.69
CA GLU A 452 -7.43 59.02 16.39
C GLU A 452 -6.76 57.74 15.91
N ILE A 453 -5.93 57.84 14.87
CA ILE A 453 -5.17 56.68 14.35
C ILE A 453 -4.29 56.15 15.50
N PRO A 454 -4.56 54.99 16.06
CA PRO A 454 -3.76 54.48 17.15
C PRO A 454 -2.32 54.27 16.66
N GLU A 455 -1.36 54.80 17.36
CA GLU A 455 0.03 54.45 17.17
C GLU A 455 0.13 52.93 17.21
N VAL A 456 0.67 52.34 16.16
CA VAL A 456 0.94 50.91 16.08
C VAL A 456 1.94 50.55 17.19
N LYS A 457 1.41 50.25 18.38
CA LYS A 457 2.22 49.72 19.45
C LYS A 457 2.78 48.40 18.95
N GLN A 458 4.04 48.42 18.53
CA GLN A 458 4.75 47.20 18.24
C GLN A 458 4.53 46.24 19.41
N LYS A 459 3.85 45.11 19.18
CA LYS A 459 3.69 44.06 20.18
C LYS A 459 5.11 43.68 20.61
N ARG A 460 5.51 44.15 21.80
CA ARG A 460 6.77 43.70 22.38
C ARG A 460 6.67 42.18 22.46
N VAL A 461 7.49 41.51 21.69
CA VAL A 461 7.64 40.06 21.80
C VAL A 461 8.10 39.80 23.22
N TYR A 462 7.25 39.21 24.05
CA TYR A 462 7.64 38.81 25.40
C TYR A 462 8.71 37.77 25.27
N ILE A 463 9.94 38.13 25.59
CA ILE A 463 11.05 37.20 25.73
C ILE A 463 11.12 36.78 27.20
N PRO A 464 10.73 35.57 27.56
CA PRO A 464 10.75 35.12 28.95
C PRO A 464 12.15 35.27 29.51
N PRO A 465 12.32 35.76 30.75
CA PRO A 465 13.62 35.84 31.43
C PRO A 465 14.22 34.46 31.61
N MET A 466 15.53 34.37 31.85
CA MET A 466 16.19 33.08 32.04
C MET A 466 15.67 32.29 33.26
N SER A 467 15.09 32.99 34.25
CA SER A 467 14.41 32.41 35.39
C SER A 467 13.05 31.79 35.09
N HIS A 468 12.56 31.90 33.87
CA HIS A 468 11.25 31.35 33.50
C HIS A 468 11.31 29.79 33.53
N PRO A 469 10.29 29.09 34.08
CA PRO A 469 10.32 27.63 34.25
C PRO A 469 10.65 26.86 32.97
N TRP A 470 10.23 27.32 31.83
CA TRP A 470 10.55 26.71 30.53
C TRP A 470 12.02 26.81 30.13
N LYS A 471 12.71 27.85 30.54
CA LYS A 471 14.15 28.01 30.29
C LYS A 471 15.00 27.33 31.31
N GLN A 472 14.54 27.27 32.55
CA GLN A 472 15.26 26.57 33.65
C GLN A 472 15.33 25.06 33.37
N SER A 473 14.23 24.43 32.95
CA SER A 473 14.24 22.98 32.64
C SER A 473 15.18 22.60 31.49
N LEU A 474 15.35 23.45 30.50
CA LEU A 474 16.28 23.24 29.39
C LEU A 474 17.74 23.54 29.79
N PHE A 475 17.93 24.57 30.68
CA PHE A 475 19.24 24.97 31.13
C PHE A 475 19.79 23.98 32.15
N ASP A 476 18.96 23.51 33.08
CA ASP A 476 19.33 22.46 34.05
C ASP A 476 19.66 21.13 33.39
N GLY A 477 18.91 20.75 32.36
CA GLY A 477 19.21 19.59 31.54
C GLY A 477 20.52 19.73 30.74
N PHE A 478 20.86 20.95 30.31
CA PHE A 478 22.12 21.22 29.63
C PHE A 478 23.31 21.20 30.61
N ILE A 479 23.17 21.74 31.83
CA ILE A 479 24.19 21.68 32.86
C ILE A 479 24.45 20.24 33.28
N GLN A 480 23.41 19.44 33.55
CA GLN A 480 23.56 18.03 33.91
C GLN A 480 24.25 17.22 32.76
N LEU A 481 24.00 17.54 31.50
CA LEU A 481 24.69 16.92 30.37
C LEU A 481 26.17 17.33 30.30
N GLN A 482 26.50 18.55 30.68
CA GLN A 482 27.90 19.03 30.74
C GLN A 482 28.66 18.42 31.92
N GLU A 483 28.04 18.34 33.09
CA GLU A 483 28.60 17.69 34.31
C GLU A 483 28.86 16.20 34.03
N HIS A 484 27.91 15.49 33.41
CA HIS A 484 28.06 14.08 33.07
C HIS A 484 29.11 13.83 31.96
N ARG A 485 29.43 14.85 31.14
CA ARG A 485 30.55 14.80 30.21
C ARG A 485 31.89 15.02 30.88
N LEU A 486 31.96 15.88 31.86
CA LEU A 486 33.19 16.13 32.60
C LEU A 486 33.56 14.95 33.51
N GLU A 487 32.60 14.27 34.12
CA GLU A 487 32.79 13.04 34.89
C GLU A 487 33.25 11.83 34.05
N LYS A 488 33.03 11.85 32.75
CA LYS A 488 33.50 10.77 31.84
C LYS A 488 34.89 11.03 31.24
N VAL A 489 35.49 12.17 31.52
CA VAL A 489 36.80 12.57 31.03
C VAL A 489 37.85 12.66 32.19
N SER A 490 37.40 12.55 33.43
CA SER A 490 38.24 12.33 34.62
C SER A 490 38.24 10.83 35.00
#